data_30018f319de5c9e030df8f365682237f
#
_entry.id   30018f319de5c9e030df8f365682237f
#
_cell.length_a   1.000
_cell.length_b   1.000
_cell.length_c   1.000
_cell.angle_alpha   90.00
_cell.angle_beta   90.00
_cell.angle_gamma   90.00
#
_symmetry.space_group_name_H-M   'P 1'
#
loop_
_entity.id
_entity.type
_entity.pdbx_description
1 polymer ?
#
loop_
_entity_poly.entity_id
_entity_poly.type
_entity_poly.pdbx_seq_one_letter_code
_entity_poly.pdbx_strand_id
1 'polypeptide(L)'
;MTMTAFSPEVVAQIARHMNDDHADDNVLIVRGLAGISTASAARMSGMDADGMDFEATVNDILVPVRIPFSARLTERRQVRTEAVRMYQEACAALGLEPTH
;
A
#
# COMPACT_ATOMS: atom_id res chain seq x y z
N MET A 1 27.55 -0.43 4.72
CA MET A 1 26.25 -0.38 5.43
C MET A 1 25.24 0.33 4.55
N THR A 2 24.14 -0.33 4.31
CA THR A 2 23.09 0.24 3.45
C THR A 2 22.21 1.14 4.28
N MET A 3 22.12 2.40 3.91
CA MET A 3 21.17 3.30 4.54
C MET A 3 19.84 3.18 3.83
N THR A 4 18.79 2.90 4.58
CA THR A 4 17.45 2.94 4.04
C THR A 4 17.01 4.40 3.92
N ALA A 5 16.31 4.73 2.86
CA ALA A 5 15.77 6.08 2.65
C ALA A 5 14.72 6.43 3.71
N PHE A 6 14.17 5.43 4.42
CA PHE A 6 13.06 5.61 5.35
C PHE A 6 13.40 4.96 6.69
N SER A 7 13.40 5.78 7.74
CA SER A 7 13.59 5.29 9.10
C SER A 7 12.35 4.52 9.56
N PRO A 8 12.49 3.64 10.58
CA PRO A 8 11.32 2.97 11.15
C PRO A 8 10.25 3.94 11.64
N GLU A 9 10.65 5.11 12.13
CA GLU A 9 9.69 6.12 12.61
C GLU A 9 8.89 6.72 11.47
N VAL A 10 9.54 7.01 10.35
CA VAL A 10 8.86 7.54 9.15
C VAL A 10 7.90 6.49 8.60
N VAL A 11 8.35 5.23 8.52
CA VAL A 11 7.49 4.14 8.05
C VAL A 11 6.26 3.99 8.95
N ALA A 12 6.45 4.06 10.27
CA ALA A 12 5.33 3.96 11.21
C ALA A 12 4.32 5.11 11.03
N GLN A 13 4.80 6.33 10.78
CA GLN A 13 3.92 7.47 10.55
C GLN A 13 3.12 7.31 9.25
N ILE A 14 3.76 6.85 8.19
CA ILE A 14 3.10 6.60 6.91
C ILE A 14 2.06 5.50 7.07
N ALA A 15 2.42 4.41 7.74
CA ALA A 15 1.49 3.29 7.96
C ALA A 15 0.28 3.73 8.77
N ARG A 16 0.49 4.54 9.81
CA ARG A 16 -0.62 5.06 10.61
C ARG A 16 -1.57 5.90 9.77
N HIS A 17 -1.04 6.79 8.94
CA HIS A 17 -1.85 7.62 8.06
C HIS A 17 -2.65 6.77 7.07
N MET A 18 -2.00 5.82 6.42
CA MET A 18 -2.66 4.92 5.47
C MET A 18 -3.76 4.11 6.14
N ASN A 19 -3.53 3.63 7.35
CA ASN A 19 -4.49 2.77 8.05
C ASN A 19 -5.65 3.56 8.67
N ASP A 20 -5.40 4.78 9.12
CA ASP A 20 -6.43 5.61 9.75
C ASP A 20 -7.31 6.33 8.73
N ASP A 21 -6.70 6.87 7.68
CA ASP A 21 -7.39 7.75 6.73
C ASP A 21 -7.69 7.09 5.39
N HIS A 22 -7.01 6.00 5.05
CA HIS A 22 -7.12 5.36 3.74
C HIS A 22 -7.32 3.84 3.83
N ALA A 23 -7.99 3.37 4.89
CA ALA A 23 -8.21 1.94 5.09
C ALA A 23 -8.96 1.30 3.92
N ASP A 24 -9.95 1.98 3.36
CA ASP A 24 -10.71 1.48 2.21
C ASP A 24 -9.83 1.45 0.95
N ASP A 25 -8.95 2.42 0.79
CA ASP A 25 -8.02 2.45 -0.33
C ASP A 25 -7.02 1.28 -0.26
N ASN A 26 -6.57 0.93 0.94
CA ASN A 26 -5.70 -0.23 1.14
C ASN A 26 -6.34 -1.51 0.61
N VAL A 27 -7.63 -1.71 0.90
CA VAL A 27 -8.37 -2.88 0.42
C VAL A 27 -8.41 -2.90 -1.10
N LEU A 28 -8.71 -1.76 -1.73
CA LEU A 28 -8.77 -1.66 -3.19
C LEU A 28 -7.41 -1.93 -3.83
N ILE A 29 -6.35 -1.41 -3.23
CA ILE A 29 -4.98 -1.64 -3.71
C ILE A 29 -4.66 -3.14 -3.69
N VAL A 30 -4.95 -3.82 -2.59
CA VAL A 30 -4.68 -5.25 -2.47
C VAL A 30 -5.53 -6.05 -3.46
N ARG A 31 -6.81 -5.73 -3.59
CA ARG A 31 -7.67 -6.42 -4.55
C ARG A 31 -7.24 -6.22 -5.99
N GLY A 32 -6.93 -4.98 -6.36
CA GLY A 32 -6.62 -4.63 -7.75
C GLY A 32 -5.20 -4.97 -8.18
N LEU A 33 -4.20 -4.68 -7.34
CA LEU A 33 -2.80 -4.84 -7.73
C LEU A 33 -2.22 -6.19 -7.31
N ALA A 34 -2.69 -6.77 -6.21
CA ALA A 34 -2.26 -8.11 -5.80
C ALA A 34 -3.18 -9.21 -6.31
N GLY A 35 -4.31 -8.85 -6.91
CA GLY A 35 -5.25 -9.82 -7.47
C GLY A 35 -6.01 -10.62 -6.42
N ILE A 36 -6.08 -10.14 -5.17
CA ILE A 36 -6.77 -10.84 -4.08
C ILE A 36 -8.18 -10.26 -3.96
N SER A 37 -9.08 -10.70 -4.84
CA SER A 37 -10.44 -10.15 -4.93
C SER A 37 -11.27 -10.38 -3.67
N THR A 38 -10.91 -11.37 -2.84
CA THR A 38 -11.65 -11.74 -1.63
C THR A 38 -11.12 -11.05 -0.37
N ALA A 39 -10.14 -10.16 -0.48
CA ALA A 39 -9.67 -9.40 0.67
C ALA A 39 -10.79 -8.55 1.25
N SER A 40 -11.07 -8.73 2.55
CA SER A 40 -12.12 -7.99 3.25
C SER A 40 -11.57 -6.80 4.01
N ALA A 41 -10.27 -6.82 4.31
CA ALA A 41 -9.57 -5.74 4.98
C ALA A 41 -8.10 -5.76 4.56
N ALA A 42 -7.43 -4.64 4.69
CA ALA A 42 -6.00 -4.56 4.45
C ALA A 42 -5.42 -3.40 5.25
N ARG A 43 -4.28 -3.64 5.88
CA ARG A 43 -3.54 -2.61 6.59
C ARG A 43 -2.11 -2.56 6.08
N MET A 44 -1.56 -1.37 6.00
CA MET A 44 -0.13 -1.22 5.71
C MET A 44 0.66 -1.68 6.92
N SER A 45 1.56 -2.64 6.72
CA SER A 45 2.39 -3.19 7.80
C SER A 45 3.82 -2.64 7.77
N GLY A 46 4.25 -2.14 6.62
CA GLY A 46 5.59 -1.58 6.48
C GLY A 46 5.89 -1.17 5.06
N MET A 47 7.12 -0.77 4.82
CA MET A 47 7.64 -0.47 3.48
C MET A 47 9.16 -0.34 3.53
N ASP A 48 9.76 -0.41 2.35
CA ASP A 48 11.13 0.03 2.13
C ASP A 48 11.16 0.90 0.87
N ALA A 49 12.33 1.17 0.33
CA ALA A 49 12.46 2.03 -0.84
C ALA A 49 11.91 1.41 -2.13
N ASP A 50 11.68 0.10 -2.13
CA ASP A 50 11.29 -0.64 -3.33
C ASP A 50 9.82 -1.07 -3.35
N GLY A 51 9.16 -1.07 -2.21
CA GLY A 51 7.76 -1.53 -2.14
C GLY A 51 7.08 -1.26 -0.82
N MET A 52 5.78 -1.45 -0.83
CA MET A 52 4.91 -1.27 0.34
C MET A 52 4.33 -2.62 0.73
N ASP A 53 4.33 -2.89 2.04
CA ASP A 53 3.84 -4.15 2.57
C ASP A 53 2.49 -3.96 3.25
N PHE A 54 1.59 -4.91 3.00
CA PHE A 54 0.26 -4.95 3.61
C PHE A 54 0.03 -6.29 4.27
N GLU A 55 -0.86 -6.30 5.27
CA GLU A 55 -1.50 -7.51 5.75
C GLU A 55 -2.95 -7.46 5.29
N ALA A 56 -3.33 -8.43 4.46
CA ALA A 56 -4.70 -8.52 3.96
C ALA A 56 -5.45 -9.61 4.74
N THR A 57 -6.72 -9.35 5.03
CA THR A 57 -7.59 -10.36 5.62
C THR A 57 -8.35 -11.06 4.50
N VAL A 58 -8.16 -12.37 4.41
CA VAL A 58 -8.79 -13.21 3.38
C VAL A 58 -9.39 -14.43 4.09
N ASN A 59 -10.71 -14.53 4.13
CA ASN A 59 -11.41 -15.61 4.84
C ASN A 59 -10.94 -15.75 6.30
N ASP A 60 -10.84 -14.61 6.99
CA ASP A 60 -10.41 -14.50 8.39
C ASP A 60 -8.94 -14.88 8.63
N ILE A 61 -8.14 -15.00 7.59
CA ILE A 61 -6.71 -15.29 7.68
C ILE A 61 -5.93 -14.06 7.23
N LEU A 62 -4.86 -13.72 7.97
CA LEU A 62 -3.95 -12.64 7.59
C LEU A 62 -2.95 -13.15 6.57
N VAL A 63 -2.88 -12.47 5.44
CA VAL A 63 -1.99 -12.82 4.33
C VAL A 63 -1.05 -11.64 4.06
N PRO A 64 0.28 -11.84 4.09
CA PRO A 64 1.22 -10.79 3.73
C PRO A 64 1.18 -10.52 2.22
N VAL A 65 1.18 -9.23 1.87
CA VAL A 65 1.12 -8.79 0.48
C VAL A 65 2.16 -7.69 0.27
N ARG A 66 2.94 -7.81 -0.78
CA ARG A 66 3.88 -6.76 -1.15
C ARG A 66 3.53 -6.18 -2.51
N ILE A 67 3.43 -4.86 -2.56
CA ILE A 67 3.20 -4.13 -3.80
C ILE A 67 4.47 -3.34 -4.14
N PRO A 68 5.16 -3.66 -5.24
CA PRO A 68 6.36 -2.94 -5.62
C PRO A 68 6.02 -1.52 -6.06
N PHE A 69 6.92 -0.58 -5.78
CA PHE A 69 6.83 0.76 -6.33
C PHE A 69 7.27 0.75 -7.81
N SER A 70 6.87 1.75 -8.56
CA SER A 70 7.25 1.88 -9.97
C SER A 70 8.73 2.16 -10.16
N ALA A 71 9.39 2.71 -9.12
CA ALA A 71 10.82 2.98 -9.11
C ALA A 71 11.29 3.01 -7.65
N ARG A 72 12.59 2.87 -7.44
CA ARG A 72 13.16 2.98 -6.10
C ARG A 72 13.01 4.41 -5.58
N LEU A 73 12.43 4.55 -4.39
CA LEU A 73 12.16 5.85 -3.78
C LEU A 73 13.37 6.33 -2.98
N THR A 74 13.58 7.65 -2.99
CA THR A 74 14.66 8.30 -2.24
C THR A 74 14.15 9.34 -1.26
N GLU A 75 12.87 9.75 -1.38
CA GLU A 75 12.30 10.81 -0.57
C GLU A 75 10.90 10.46 -0.11
N ARG A 76 10.54 10.93 1.09
CA ARG A 76 9.24 10.65 1.70
C ARG A 76 8.06 11.11 0.83
N ARG A 77 8.16 12.27 0.19
CA ARG A 77 7.08 12.79 -0.66
C ARG A 77 6.73 11.87 -1.83
N GLN A 78 7.69 11.08 -2.29
CA GLN A 78 7.46 10.12 -3.37
C GLN A 78 6.51 8.99 -2.94
N VAL A 79 6.46 8.69 -1.66
CA VAL A 79 5.53 7.66 -1.14
C VAL A 79 4.09 8.05 -1.41
N ARG A 80 3.75 9.31 -1.19
CA ARG A 80 2.40 9.81 -1.47
C ARG A 80 2.06 9.68 -2.95
N THR A 81 2.98 10.06 -3.82
CA THR A 81 2.80 9.93 -5.26
C THR A 81 2.56 8.47 -5.65
N GLU A 82 3.34 7.56 -5.09
CA GLU A 82 3.19 6.13 -5.37
C GLU A 82 1.88 5.57 -4.80
N ALA A 83 1.49 5.98 -3.60
CA ALA A 83 0.23 5.54 -3.02
C ALA A 83 -0.97 5.96 -3.88
N VAL A 84 -0.96 7.19 -4.40
CA VAL A 84 -2.01 7.68 -5.29
C VAL A 84 -2.01 6.88 -6.59
N ARG A 85 -0.84 6.64 -7.18
CA ARG A 85 -0.72 5.82 -8.40
C ARG A 85 -1.27 4.42 -8.17
N MET A 86 -0.88 3.78 -7.05
CA MET A 86 -1.34 2.43 -6.70
C MET A 86 -2.87 2.39 -6.58
N TYR A 87 -3.45 3.37 -5.92
CA TYR A 87 -4.90 3.46 -5.78
C TYR A 87 -5.59 3.60 -7.14
N GLN A 88 -5.08 4.50 -7.98
CA GLN A 88 -5.67 4.74 -9.31
C GLN A 88 -5.55 3.51 -10.21
N GLU A 89 -4.40 2.84 -10.20
CA GLU A 89 -4.22 1.63 -10.99
C GLU A 89 -5.09 0.48 -10.48
N ALA A 90 -5.24 0.38 -9.15
CA ALA A 90 -6.12 -0.63 -8.56
C ALA A 90 -7.58 -0.40 -8.97
N CYS A 91 -8.03 0.85 -8.92
CA CYS A 91 -9.38 1.19 -9.38
C CYS A 91 -9.58 0.83 -10.86
N ALA A 92 -8.60 1.15 -11.71
CA ALA A 92 -8.67 0.80 -13.13
C ALA A 92 -8.75 -0.72 -13.32
N ALA A 93 -7.94 -1.48 -12.58
CA ALA A 93 -7.93 -2.94 -12.66
C ALA A 93 -9.28 -3.54 -12.21
N LEU A 94 -9.97 -2.88 -11.28
CA LEU A 94 -11.25 -3.35 -10.74
C LEU A 94 -12.45 -2.77 -11.49
N GLY A 95 -12.24 -1.90 -12.46
CA GLY A 95 -13.32 -1.25 -13.20
C GLY A 95 -14.06 -0.21 -12.38
N LEU A 96 -13.40 0.40 -11.41
CA LEU A 96 -13.98 1.40 -10.52
C LEU A 96 -13.48 2.80 -10.85
N GLU A 97 -14.33 3.81 -10.59
CA GLU A 97 -13.94 5.21 -10.68
C GLU A 97 -13.21 5.61 -9.39
N PRO A 98 -12.02 6.25 -9.48
CA PRO A 98 -11.38 6.80 -8.29
C PRO A 98 -12.26 7.89 -7.67
N THR A 99 -12.38 7.89 -6.34
CA THR A 99 -13.21 8.87 -5.63
C THR A 99 -12.40 10.05 -5.07
N HIS A 100 -11.10 10.02 -5.21
CA HIS A 100 -10.22 11.13 -4.82
C HIS A 100 -8.90 11.16 -5.56
#